data_0cd3d8fe87f4d8d74fc4eee20051a84c
#
_entry.id   0cd3d8fe87f4d8d74fc4eee20051a84c
#
_cell.length_a   1.000
_cell.length_b   1.000
_cell.length_c   1.000
_cell.angle_alpha   90.00
_cell.angle_beta   90.00
_cell.angle_gamma   90.00
#
_symmetry.space_group_name_H-M   'P 1'
#
loop_
_entity.id
_entity.type
_entity.pdbx_description
1 polymer ?
#
loop_
_entity_poly.entity_id
_entity_poly.type
_entity_poly.pdbx_seq_one_letter_code
_entity_poly.pdbx_strand_id
1 'polypeptide(L)'
;QGQVVDLSDWYTTMKDNDDFMNYPGRRSIIEAQADLVQAYWESNLDSYDRQRMASERPNFRCSVSLPEYFYIPLDLYYDFGGKLGKQIHSKGKMEALNEALYKLPTAEQIYSPEKYFSEEPYIYVDIETLELENFTVIDEGKIDSLDLVYLLQTKIGKNEAVNAAIGLGGGSWVDYINDSNDLFMTVKILGDDVNELNEISDAFQNWAD
;
A
#
# COMPACT_ATOMS: atom_id res chain seq x y z
N GLN A 1 -28.59 -1.19 0.51
CA GLN A 1 -27.52 -1.82 -0.28
C GLN A 1 -26.80 -2.77 0.65
N GLY A 2 -26.84 -4.08 0.36
CA GLY A 2 -26.17 -5.07 1.19
C GLY A 2 -24.66 -4.92 1.07
N GLN A 3 -23.96 -5.02 2.18
CA GLN A 3 -22.52 -5.19 2.16
C GLN A 3 -22.18 -6.47 1.39
N VAL A 4 -21.31 -6.34 0.39
CA VAL A 4 -20.87 -7.48 -0.43
C VAL A 4 -19.87 -8.34 0.34
N VAL A 5 -19.14 -7.73 1.29
CA VAL A 5 -18.17 -8.39 2.18
C VAL A 5 -18.51 -8.04 3.62
N ASP A 6 -18.53 -9.04 4.51
CA ASP A 6 -18.67 -8.80 5.94
C ASP A 6 -17.34 -8.24 6.49
N LEU A 7 -17.36 -6.97 6.87
CA LEU A 7 -16.16 -6.27 7.37
C LEU A 7 -15.72 -6.78 8.75
N SER A 8 -16.62 -7.42 9.54
CA SER A 8 -16.26 -8.00 10.84
C SER A 8 -15.47 -9.29 10.67
N ASP A 9 -15.93 -10.16 9.78
CA ASP A 9 -15.20 -11.39 9.41
C ASP A 9 -13.84 -11.05 8.76
N TRP A 10 -13.83 -10.00 7.95
CA TRP A 10 -12.62 -9.51 7.36
C TRP A 10 -11.56 -9.10 8.39
N TYR A 11 -11.93 -8.30 9.39
CA TYR A 11 -10.99 -7.84 10.42
C TYR A 11 -10.42 -9.01 11.24
N THR A 12 -11.26 -9.99 11.53
CA THR A 12 -10.87 -11.20 12.26
C THR A 12 -9.93 -12.06 11.41
N THR A 13 -10.27 -12.29 10.14
CA THR A 13 -9.47 -13.11 9.22
C THR A 13 -8.09 -12.50 8.97
N MET A 14 -7.98 -11.17 8.86
CA MET A 14 -6.70 -10.49 8.72
C MET A 14 -5.79 -10.69 9.92
N LYS A 15 -6.36 -10.59 11.12
CA LYS A 15 -5.60 -10.74 12.35
C LYS A 15 -5.07 -12.18 12.55
N ASP A 16 -5.83 -13.16 12.04
CA ASP A 16 -5.52 -14.57 12.25
C ASP A 16 -4.61 -15.18 11.15
N ASN A 17 -4.55 -14.57 9.95
CA ASN A 17 -3.88 -15.15 8.78
C ASN A 17 -2.62 -14.39 8.29
N ASP A 18 -2.14 -13.39 9.02
CA ASP A 18 -0.98 -12.61 8.60
C ASP A 18 -1.13 -12.05 7.14
N ASP A 19 -2.36 -11.64 6.79
CA ASP A 19 -2.76 -11.25 5.44
C ASP A 19 -2.25 -9.83 5.06
N PHE A 20 -0.97 -9.62 5.40
CA PHE A 20 -0.28 -8.34 5.23
C PHE A 20 -0.32 -7.86 3.76
N MET A 21 -0.10 -8.77 2.81
CA MET A 21 -0.06 -8.45 1.38
C MET A 21 -1.41 -7.98 0.82
N ASN A 22 -2.51 -8.45 1.38
CA ASN A 22 -3.86 -8.11 0.92
C ASN A 22 -4.45 -6.87 1.61
N TYR A 23 -3.85 -6.44 2.73
CA TYR A 23 -4.36 -5.31 3.50
C TYR A 23 -4.39 -4.00 2.71
N PRO A 24 -3.29 -3.58 2.04
CA PRO A 24 -3.27 -2.35 1.27
C PRO A 24 -4.32 -2.34 0.16
N GLY A 25 -4.46 -3.45 -0.57
CA GLY A 25 -5.43 -3.59 -1.65
C GLY A 25 -6.86 -3.43 -1.18
N ARG A 26 -7.22 -4.15 -0.15
CA ARG A 26 -8.57 -4.11 0.41
C ARG A 26 -8.92 -2.73 0.95
N ARG A 27 -8.00 -2.13 1.71
CA ARG A 27 -8.20 -0.78 2.25
C ARG A 27 -8.42 0.24 1.13
N SER A 28 -7.58 0.21 0.11
CA SER A 28 -7.68 1.13 -1.03
C SER A 28 -9.01 1.00 -1.78
N ILE A 29 -9.50 -0.21 -2.02
CA ILE A 29 -10.80 -0.41 -2.71
C ILE A 29 -11.97 0.06 -1.85
N ILE A 30 -11.95 -0.20 -0.53
CA ILE A 30 -13.01 0.27 0.39
C ILE A 30 -13.05 1.80 0.43
N GLU A 31 -11.90 2.46 0.58
CA GLU A 31 -11.84 3.92 0.61
C GLU A 31 -12.26 4.53 -0.73
N ALA A 32 -11.85 3.94 -1.85
CA ALA A 32 -12.28 4.39 -3.18
C ALA A 32 -13.80 4.26 -3.38
N GLN A 33 -14.43 3.18 -2.88
CA GLN A 33 -15.89 3.04 -2.91
C GLN A 33 -16.56 4.12 -2.06
N ALA A 34 -16.05 4.38 -0.86
CA ALA A 34 -16.58 5.41 0.04
C ALA A 34 -16.51 6.80 -0.61
N ASP A 35 -15.37 7.16 -1.20
CA ASP A 35 -15.16 8.43 -1.90
C ASP A 35 -16.13 8.60 -3.08
N LEU A 36 -16.35 7.56 -3.87
CA LEU A 36 -17.30 7.60 -5.00
C LEU A 36 -18.74 7.74 -4.53
N VAL A 37 -19.13 7.08 -3.45
CA VAL A 37 -20.47 7.24 -2.86
C VAL A 37 -20.65 8.64 -2.29
N GLN A 38 -19.64 9.17 -1.60
CA GLN A 38 -19.65 10.54 -1.10
C GLN A 38 -19.77 11.55 -2.25
N ALA A 39 -18.95 11.42 -3.29
CA ALA A 39 -19.00 12.31 -4.44
C ALA A 39 -20.36 12.26 -5.16
N TYR A 40 -20.96 11.06 -5.29
CA TYR A 40 -22.31 10.92 -5.84
C TYR A 40 -23.36 11.62 -4.96
N TRP A 41 -23.30 11.42 -3.65
CA TRP A 41 -24.21 12.09 -2.71
C TRP A 41 -24.07 13.61 -2.78
N GLU A 42 -22.83 14.14 -2.70
CA GLU A 42 -22.56 15.58 -2.79
C GLU A 42 -23.06 16.21 -4.11
N SER A 43 -22.96 15.46 -5.23
CA SER A 43 -23.43 15.93 -6.54
C SER A 43 -24.97 16.10 -6.60
N ASN A 44 -25.70 15.35 -5.78
CA ASN A 44 -27.16 15.37 -5.71
C ASN A 44 -27.74 16.34 -4.65
N LEU A 45 -26.88 17.00 -3.85
CA LEU A 45 -27.33 18.00 -2.91
C LEU A 45 -27.88 19.25 -3.64
N ASP A 46 -28.94 19.83 -3.11
CA ASP A 46 -29.41 21.14 -3.58
C ASP A 46 -28.47 22.28 -3.10
N SER A 47 -28.77 23.51 -3.53
CA SER A 47 -27.93 24.66 -3.18
C SER A 47 -27.96 25.01 -1.70
N TYR A 48 -29.08 24.79 -1.02
CA TYR A 48 -29.23 25.05 0.39
C TYR A 48 -28.42 24.04 1.23
N ASP A 49 -28.54 22.76 0.92
CA ASP A 49 -27.79 21.70 1.63
C ASP A 49 -26.28 21.81 1.39
N ARG A 50 -25.83 22.16 0.19
CA ARG A 50 -24.39 22.44 -0.06
C ARG A 50 -23.87 23.60 0.77
N GLN A 51 -24.63 24.69 0.88
CA GLN A 51 -24.22 25.84 1.68
C GLN A 51 -24.19 25.50 3.17
N ARG A 52 -25.17 24.75 3.64
CA ARG A 52 -25.25 24.29 5.01
C ARG A 52 -24.07 23.36 5.34
N MET A 53 -23.79 22.36 4.50
CA MET A 53 -22.66 21.46 4.65
C MET A 53 -21.33 22.23 4.72
N ALA A 54 -21.14 23.22 3.84
CA ALA A 54 -19.92 24.04 3.85
C ALA A 54 -19.79 24.87 5.14
N SER A 55 -20.91 25.38 5.69
CA SER A 55 -20.91 26.18 6.92
C SER A 55 -20.73 25.34 8.20
N GLU A 56 -21.19 24.09 8.17
CA GLU A 56 -21.12 23.16 9.30
C GLU A 56 -19.82 22.32 9.32
N ARG A 57 -19.00 22.42 8.28
CA ARG A 57 -17.70 21.72 8.26
C ARG A 57 -16.84 22.18 9.43
N PRO A 58 -16.50 21.28 10.37
CA PRO A 58 -15.65 21.63 11.48
C PRO A 58 -14.28 22.06 10.98
N ASN A 59 -13.80 23.21 11.48
CA ASN A 59 -12.46 23.70 11.15
C ASN A 59 -11.42 22.95 12.03
N PHE A 60 -11.23 21.68 11.74
CA PHE A 60 -10.20 20.88 12.42
C PHE A 60 -8.83 21.34 11.95
N ARG A 61 -8.18 22.15 12.80
CA ARG A 61 -6.74 22.39 12.68
C ARG A 61 -6.04 21.42 13.59
N CYS A 62 -5.47 20.36 13.03
CA CYS A 62 -4.53 19.56 13.78
C CYS A 62 -3.30 20.43 14.11
N SER A 63 -3.04 20.66 15.39
CA SER A 63 -1.88 21.42 15.84
C SER A 63 -0.60 20.58 15.97
N VAL A 64 -0.73 19.27 15.76
CA VAL A 64 0.37 18.32 15.84
C VAL A 64 0.77 17.91 14.44
N SER A 65 2.05 18.15 14.10
CA SER A 65 2.65 17.57 12.89
C SER A 65 3.05 16.13 13.19
N LEU A 66 2.45 15.18 12.49
CA LEU A 66 2.86 13.78 12.56
C LEU A 66 4.14 13.58 11.73
N PRO A 67 5.02 12.65 12.12
CA PRO A 67 6.11 12.20 11.26
C PRO A 67 5.60 11.75 9.89
N GLU A 68 6.39 12.00 8.85
CA GLU A 68 5.99 11.78 7.46
C GLU A 68 5.54 10.34 7.18
N TYR A 69 6.16 9.37 7.80
CA TYR A 69 5.83 7.96 7.60
C TYR A 69 4.37 7.59 7.94
N PHE A 70 3.68 8.37 8.80
CA PHE A 70 2.26 8.15 9.06
C PHE A 70 1.36 8.48 7.86
N TYR A 71 1.84 9.32 6.93
CA TYR A 71 1.08 9.71 5.75
C TYR A 71 1.24 8.75 4.59
N ILE A 72 2.33 7.95 4.56
CA ILE A 72 2.62 7.02 3.46
C ILE A 72 1.45 6.07 3.16
N PRO A 73 0.90 5.34 4.16
CA PRO A 73 -0.23 4.45 3.89
C PRO A 73 -1.51 5.23 3.56
N LEU A 74 -1.70 6.44 4.09
CA LEU A 74 -2.85 7.28 3.75
C LEU A 74 -2.78 7.73 2.29
N ASP A 75 -1.60 8.12 1.81
CA ASP A 75 -1.38 8.44 0.40
C ASP A 75 -1.72 7.25 -0.50
N LEU A 76 -1.27 6.04 -0.12
CA LEU A 76 -1.59 4.83 -0.86
C LEU A 76 -3.10 4.59 -0.92
N TYR A 77 -3.80 4.65 0.21
CA TYR A 77 -5.22 4.31 0.28
C TYR A 77 -6.12 5.34 -0.39
N TYR A 78 -5.86 6.63 -0.16
CA TYR A 78 -6.73 7.72 -0.62
C TYR A 78 -6.31 8.30 -1.98
N ASP A 79 -5.02 8.63 -2.16
CA ASP A 79 -4.58 9.26 -3.40
C ASP A 79 -4.43 8.25 -4.54
N PHE A 80 -3.61 7.20 -4.34
CA PHE A 80 -3.37 6.19 -5.36
C PHE A 80 -4.55 5.22 -5.47
N GLY A 81 -5.06 4.73 -4.36
CA GLY A 81 -6.25 3.87 -4.30
C GLY A 81 -7.48 4.55 -4.87
N GLY A 82 -7.67 5.84 -4.58
CA GLY A 82 -8.74 6.65 -5.18
C GLY A 82 -8.61 6.78 -6.71
N LYS A 83 -7.39 6.89 -7.24
CA LYS A 83 -7.14 6.90 -8.70
C LYS A 83 -7.46 5.54 -9.32
N LEU A 84 -6.96 4.45 -8.73
CA LEU A 84 -7.25 3.08 -9.17
C LEU A 84 -8.77 2.83 -9.13
N GLY A 85 -9.44 3.14 -8.02
CA GLY A 85 -10.88 2.95 -7.88
C GLY A 85 -11.71 3.71 -8.91
N LYS A 86 -11.34 4.95 -9.26
CA LYS A 86 -11.97 5.70 -10.35
C LYS A 86 -11.79 5.03 -11.71
N GLN A 87 -10.61 4.47 -11.99
CA GLN A 87 -10.35 3.73 -13.22
C GLN A 87 -11.17 2.44 -13.28
N ILE A 88 -11.22 1.65 -12.19
CA ILE A 88 -12.06 0.45 -12.09
C ILE A 88 -13.53 0.82 -12.31
N HIS A 89 -14.03 1.85 -11.60
CA HIS A 89 -15.40 2.34 -11.74
C HIS A 89 -15.72 2.82 -13.18
N SER A 90 -14.77 3.43 -13.86
CA SER A 90 -14.98 3.86 -15.25
C SER A 90 -15.25 2.70 -16.21
N LYS A 91 -14.67 1.52 -15.94
CA LYS A 91 -14.78 0.32 -16.77
C LYS A 91 -16.06 -0.51 -16.51
N GLY A 92 -16.49 -0.63 -15.24
CA GLY A 92 -17.61 -1.50 -14.90
C GLY A 92 -18.48 -1.01 -13.74
N LYS A 93 -18.41 0.31 -13.42
CA LYS A 93 -19.20 0.94 -12.35
C LYS A 93 -18.96 0.30 -10.99
N MET A 94 -20.00 0.28 -10.11
CA MET A 94 -19.90 -0.31 -8.78
C MET A 94 -19.71 -1.83 -8.80
N GLU A 95 -20.19 -2.52 -9.84
CA GLU A 95 -19.99 -3.95 -10.01
C GLU A 95 -18.51 -4.31 -10.10
N ALA A 96 -17.74 -3.58 -10.92
CA ALA A 96 -16.29 -3.81 -11.02
C ALA A 96 -15.54 -3.51 -9.72
N LEU A 97 -15.97 -2.50 -8.96
CA LEU A 97 -15.40 -2.23 -7.63
C LEU A 97 -15.73 -3.33 -6.62
N ASN A 98 -16.94 -3.90 -6.68
CA ASN A 98 -17.31 -5.01 -5.84
C ASN A 98 -16.48 -6.27 -6.19
N GLU A 99 -16.25 -6.53 -7.48
CA GLU A 99 -15.38 -7.62 -7.94
C GLU A 99 -13.92 -7.43 -7.46
N ALA A 100 -13.43 -6.18 -7.43
CA ALA A 100 -12.10 -5.86 -6.94
C ALA A 100 -11.89 -6.18 -5.44
N LEU A 101 -12.96 -6.33 -4.64
CA LEU A 101 -12.87 -6.83 -3.26
C LEU A 101 -12.57 -8.32 -3.16
N TYR A 102 -12.77 -9.07 -4.25
CA TYR A 102 -12.42 -10.50 -4.36
C TYR A 102 -11.10 -10.72 -5.13
N LYS A 103 -10.70 -9.73 -5.94
CA LYS A 103 -9.43 -9.72 -6.67
C LYS A 103 -8.65 -8.48 -6.23
N LEU A 104 -8.10 -8.57 -5.03
CA LEU A 104 -7.45 -7.43 -4.38
C LEU A 104 -6.18 -7.00 -5.14
N PRO A 105 -5.99 -5.70 -5.37
CA PRO A 105 -4.74 -5.21 -5.92
C PRO A 105 -3.60 -5.34 -4.91
N THR A 106 -2.39 -5.60 -5.39
CA THR A 106 -1.16 -5.45 -4.60
C THR A 106 -0.85 -3.97 -4.36
N ALA A 107 0.06 -3.65 -3.44
CA ALA A 107 0.50 -2.26 -3.22
C ALA A 107 1.08 -1.65 -4.50
N GLU A 108 1.85 -2.42 -5.26
CA GLU A 108 2.38 -2.02 -6.56
C GLU A 108 1.28 -1.66 -7.56
N GLN A 109 0.27 -2.53 -7.70
CA GLN A 109 -0.87 -2.30 -8.60
C GLN A 109 -1.71 -1.08 -8.20
N ILE A 110 -1.66 -0.67 -6.92
CA ILE A 110 -2.29 0.57 -6.46
C ILE A 110 -1.46 1.78 -6.91
N TYR A 111 -0.13 1.72 -6.79
CA TYR A 111 0.76 2.77 -7.29
C TYR A 111 0.73 2.88 -8.81
N SER A 112 0.64 1.75 -9.52
CA SER A 112 0.58 1.64 -10.99
C SER A 112 -0.67 0.88 -11.44
N PRO A 113 -1.81 1.57 -11.67
CA PRO A 113 -3.06 0.93 -12.08
C PRO A 113 -2.96 0.06 -13.35
N GLU A 114 -2.02 0.35 -14.24
CA GLU A 114 -1.77 -0.45 -15.44
C GLU A 114 -1.44 -1.89 -15.09
N LYS A 115 -0.65 -2.11 -14.04
CA LYS A 115 -0.28 -3.44 -13.54
C LYS A 115 -1.48 -4.21 -12.97
N TYR A 116 -2.45 -3.52 -12.36
CA TYR A 116 -3.72 -4.15 -11.96
C TYR A 116 -4.52 -4.65 -13.16
N PHE A 117 -4.64 -3.85 -14.22
CA PHE A 117 -5.40 -4.21 -15.41
C PHE A 117 -4.70 -5.23 -16.30
N SER A 118 -3.37 -5.32 -16.24
CA SER A 118 -2.59 -6.39 -16.89
C SER A 118 -2.53 -7.67 -16.06
N GLU A 119 -3.07 -7.65 -14.84
CA GLU A 119 -3.05 -8.78 -13.90
C GLU A 119 -1.63 -9.24 -13.54
N GLU A 120 -0.71 -8.29 -13.45
CA GLU A 120 0.69 -8.57 -13.10
C GLU A 120 0.80 -9.21 -11.72
N PRO A 121 1.39 -10.41 -11.60
CA PRO A 121 1.40 -11.11 -10.32
C PRO A 121 2.58 -10.66 -9.45
N TYR A 122 2.38 -10.66 -8.13
CA TYR A 122 3.50 -10.60 -7.19
C TYR A 122 4.34 -11.88 -7.27
N ILE A 123 5.66 -11.74 -7.32
CA ILE A 123 6.60 -12.87 -7.36
C ILE A 123 7.01 -13.23 -5.92
N TYR A 124 6.66 -14.43 -5.49
CA TYR A 124 7.12 -14.92 -4.19
C TYR A 124 8.60 -15.25 -4.24
N VAL A 125 9.37 -14.59 -3.38
CA VAL A 125 10.82 -14.72 -3.29
C VAL A 125 11.17 -15.52 -2.03
N ASP A 126 11.89 -16.61 -2.18
CA ASP A 126 12.46 -17.31 -1.03
C ASP A 126 13.84 -16.74 -0.70
N ILE A 127 14.09 -16.51 0.58
CA ILE A 127 15.37 -16.07 1.12
C ILE A 127 15.93 -17.15 2.04
N GLU A 128 17.20 -17.50 1.84
CA GLU A 128 17.87 -18.44 2.72
C GLU A 128 18.26 -17.75 4.03
N THR A 129 17.92 -18.39 5.15
CA THR A 129 18.38 -17.95 6.47
C THR A 129 19.88 -18.16 6.59
N LEU A 130 20.63 -17.13 6.94
CA LEU A 130 22.06 -17.21 7.14
C LEU A 130 22.39 -17.79 8.51
N GLU A 131 23.34 -18.74 8.55
CA GLU A 131 23.95 -19.19 9.79
C GLU A 131 25.02 -18.17 10.22
N LEU A 132 24.66 -17.24 11.09
CA LEU A 132 25.55 -16.20 11.60
C LEU A 132 25.97 -16.52 13.04
N GLU A 133 27.28 -16.49 13.30
CA GLU A 133 27.81 -16.71 14.65
C GLU A 133 27.27 -15.63 15.62
N ASN A 134 26.71 -16.06 16.75
CA ASN A 134 26.11 -15.22 17.79
C ASN A 134 24.84 -14.44 17.39
N PHE A 135 24.20 -14.73 16.26
CA PHE A 135 22.92 -14.17 15.89
C PHE A 135 21.83 -15.23 15.85
N THR A 136 20.64 -14.86 16.26
CA THR A 136 19.42 -15.68 16.14
C THR A 136 18.39 -14.95 15.29
N VAL A 137 17.65 -15.71 14.48
CA VAL A 137 16.50 -15.16 13.73
C VAL A 137 15.41 -14.78 14.71
N ILE A 138 14.87 -13.59 14.55
CA ILE A 138 13.75 -13.09 15.39
C ILE A 138 12.47 -12.90 14.60
N ASP A 139 12.59 -12.63 13.28
CA ASP A 139 11.44 -12.46 12.40
C ASP A 139 11.83 -12.64 10.94
N GLU A 140 10.85 -12.95 10.08
CA GLU A 140 11.01 -13.03 8.63
C GLU A 140 9.71 -12.70 7.92
N GLY A 141 9.79 -12.21 6.68
CA GLY A 141 8.58 -11.81 5.97
C GLY A 141 8.81 -11.53 4.49
N LYS A 142 7.74 -11.06 3.88
CA LYS A 142 7.72 -10.62 2.48
C LYS A 142 7.83 -9.09 2.43
N ILE A 143 8.32 -8.59 1.31
CA ILE A 143 8.42 -7.15 1.03
C ILE A 143 7.44 -6.83 -0.09
N ASP A 144 6.60 -5.86 0.12
CA ASP A 144 5.77 -5.27 -0.94
C ASP A 144 6.25 -3.85 -1.31
N SER A 145 5.59 -3.26 -2.30
CA SER A 145 5.95 -1.92 -2.78
C SER A 145 5.71 -0.83 -1.73
N LEU A 146 4.77 -1.03 -0.79
CA LEU A 146 4.55 -0.09 0.31
C LEU A 146 5.74 -0.09 1.28
N ASP A 147 6.33 -1.26 1.56
CA ASP A 147 7.52 -1.37 2.41
C ASP A 147 8.72 -0.64 1.81
N LEU A 148 8.92 -0.76 0.47
CA LEU A 148 9.97 -0.01 -0.21
C LEU A 148 9.73 1.51 -0.09
N VAL A 149 8.51 1.97 -0.26
CA VAL A 149 8.20 3.40 -0.10
C VAL A 149 8.46 3.83 1.34
N TYR A 150 8.08 3.04 2.35
CA TYR A 150 8.37 3.34 3.76
C TYR A 150 9.87 3.52 4.00
N LEU A 151 10.69 2.64 3.45
CA LEU A 151 12.13 2.69 3.64
C LEU A 151 12.76 3.86 2.87
N LEU A 152 12.52 3.93 1.57
CA LEU A 152 13.23 4.82 0.66
C LEU A 152 12.81 6.30 0.83
N GLN A 153 11.50 6.57 1.02
CA GLN A 153 10.98 7.94 1.14
C GLN A 153 11.65 8.74 2.27
N THR A 154 12.18 8.05 3.30
CA THR A 154 12.83 8.70 4.43
C THR A 154 14.01 9.60 4.03
N LYS A 155 14.64 9.34 2.88
CA LYS A 155 15.82 10.08 2.41
C LYS A 155 15.70 10.60 0.99
N ILE A 156 15.18 9.79 0.05
CA ILE A 156 15.18 10.16 -1.39
C ILE A 156 13.89 10.86 -1.84
N GLY A 157 12.90 10.95 -0.96
CA GLY A 157 11.63 11.61 -1.25
C GLY A 157 10.60 10.73 -1.95
N LYS A 158 9.32 11.16 -1.86
CA LYS A 158 8.15 10.36 -2.24
C LYS A 158 8.18 9.89 -3.70
N ASN A 159 8.43 10.81 -4.63
CA ASN A 159 8.31 10.45 -6.06
C ASN A 159 9.35 9.42 -6.49
N GLU A 160 10.59 9.57 -6.05
CA GLU A 160 11.65 8.63 -6.36
C GLU A 160 11.42 7.27 -5.68
N ALA A 161 11.00 7.28 -4.42
CA ALA A 161 10.64 6.05 -3.69
C ALA A 161 9.48 5.30 -4.35
N VAL A 162 8.41 6.00 -4.76
CA VAL A 162 7.27 5.37 -5.46
C VAL A 162 7.69 4.83 -6.82
N ASN A 163 8.50 5.56 -7.59
CA ASN A 163 8.98 5.08 -8.89
C ASN A 163 9.79 3.78 -8.75
N ALA A 164 10.72 3.72 -7.78
CA ALA A 164 11.45 2.49 -7.51
C ALA A 164 10.54 1.34 -7.04
N ALA A 165 9.52 1.66 -6.23
CA ALA A 165 8.60 0.66 -5.69
C ALA A 165 7.62 0.07 -6.73
N ILE A 166 7.34 0.79 -7.82
CA ILE A 166 6.50 0.29 -8.93
C ILE A 166 7.19 -0.85 -9.70
N GLY A 167 8.51 -0.92 -9.71
CA GLY A 167 9.25 -1.98 -10.38
C GLY A 167 9.53 -3.21 -9.51
N LEU A 168 8.89 -3.33 -8.34
CA LEU A 168 9.12 -4.45 -7.44
C LEU A 168 8.33 -5.70 -7.86
N GLY A 169 8.98 -6.67 -8.47
CA GLY A 169 8.40 -7.98 -8.72
C GLY A 169 8.11 -8.78 -7.44
N GLY A 170 8.94 -8.61 -6.42
CA GLY A 170 8.76 -9.23 -5.11
C GLY A 170 10.00 -9.19 -4.23
N GLY A 171 9.83 -9.51 -2.95
CA GLY A 171 10.94 -9.53 -2.02
C GLY A 171 10.68 -10.30 -0.73
N SER A 172 11.75 -10.56 0.02
CA SER A 172 11.71 -11.16 1.34
C SER A 172 12.82 -10.62 2.22
N TRP A 173 12.61 -10.69 3.52
CA TRP A 173 13.57 -10.26 4.53
C TRP A 173 13.65 -11.27 5.68
N VAL A 174 14.79 -11.28 6.36
CA VAL A 174 15.02 -12.01 7.62
C VAL A 174 15.76 -11.10 8.58
N ASP A 175 15.24 -10.95 9.78
CA ASP A 175 15.82 -10.19 10.88
C ASP A 175 16.55 -11.07 11.86
N TYR A 176 17.69 -10.59 12.31
CA TYR A 176 18.57 -11.28 13.25
C TYR A 176 18.91 -10.34 14.42
N ILE A 177 19.08 -10.93 15.61
CA ILE A 177 19.55 -10.23 16.80
C ILE A 177 20.66 -11.03 17.48
N ASN A 178 21.65 -10.33 18.07
CA ASN A 178 22.69 -10.95 18.90
C ASN A 178 22.46 -10.68 20.40
N ASP A 179 23.29 -11.29 21.23
CA ASP A 179 23.25 -11.11 22.70
C ASP A 179 23.49 -9.67 23.16
N SER A 180 24.09 -8.83 22.32
CA SER A 180 24.30 -7.39 22.57
C SER A 180 23.13 -6.53 22.13
N ASN A 181 22.06 -7.11 21.61
CA ASN A 181 20.90 -6.48 20.95
C ASN A 181 21.27 -5.72 19.67
N ASP A 182 22.35 -6.07 18.99
CA ASP A 182 22.61 -5.56 17.64
C ASP A 182 21.67 -6.26 16.68
N LEU A 183 21.06 -5.48 15.79
CA LEU A 183 20.15 -5.96 14.76
C LEU A 183 20.87 -6.06 13.42
N PHE A 184 20.58 -7.12 12.69
CA PHE A 184 21.03 -7.33 11.33
C PHE A 184 19.86 -7.84 10.49
N MET A 185 19.68 -7.31 9.30
CA MET A 185 18.63 -7.72 8.38
C MET A 185 19.25 -8.16 7.05
N THR A 186 18.77 -9.26 6.51
CA THR A 186 19.01 -9.64 5.11
C THR A 186 17.76 -9.40 4.30
N VAL A 187 17.94 -8.87 3.10
CA VAL A 187 16.85 -8.55 2.17
C VAL A 187 17.19 -9.12 0.81
N LYS A 188 16.21 -9.76 0.17
CA LYS A 188 16.30 -10.22 -1.21
C LYS A 188 15.16 -9.64 -2.01
N ILE A 189 15.48 -8.91 -3.07
CA ILE A 189 14.52 -8.20 -3.93
C ILE A 189 14.68 -8.69 -5.36
N LEU A 190 13.55 -8.83 -6.06
CA LEU A 190 13.46 -9.00 -7.50
C LEU A 190 12.73 -7.78 -8.10
N GLY A 191 13.26 -7.23 -9.18
CA GLY A 191 12.51 -6.34 -10.07
C GLY A 191 11.67 -7.16 -11.05
N ASP A 192 10.66 -6.57 -11.64
CA ASP A 192 9.87 -7.21 -12.71
C ASP A 192 10.74 -7.48 -13.95
N ASP A 193 11.69 -6.60 -14.18
CA ASP A 193 12.76 -6.82 -15.15
C ASP A 193 14.11 -6.27 -14.66
N VAL A 194 15.15 -6.40 -15.51
CA VAL A 194 16.52 -5.95 -15.18
C VAL A 194 16.61 -4.42 -15.05
N ASN A 195 15.83 -3.66 -15.80
CA ASN A 195 15.88 -2.20 -15.74
C ASN A 195 15.25 -1.72 -14.42
N GLU A 196 14.11 -2.28 -14.06
CA GLU A 196 13.41 -1.98 -12.81
C GLU A 196 14.24 -2.40 -11.59
N LEU A 197 14.91 -3.57 -11.65
CA LEU A 197 15.86 -3.95 -10.61
C LEU A 197 17.03 -2.96 -10.47
N ASN A 198 17.52 -2.42 -11.58
CA ASN A 198 18.57 -1.38 -11.55
C ASN A 198 18.04 -0.08 -10.93
N GLU A 199 16.81 0.35 -11.25
CA GLU A 199 16.18 1.52 -10.65
C GLU A 199 16.01 1.37 -9.14
N ILE A 200 15.59 0.18 -8.67
CA ILE A 200 15.53 -0.14 -7.25
C ILE A 200 16.92 -0.08 -6.62
N SER A 201 17.94 -0.64 -7.28
CA SER A 201 19.34 -0.62 -6.80
C SER A 201 19.87 0.80 -6.68
N ASP A 202 19.65 1.65 -7.69
CA ASP A 202 20.07 3.06 -7.69
C ASP A 202 19.36 3.84 -6.57
N ALA A 203 18.06 3.56 -6.33
CA ALA A 203 17.30 4.16 -5.23
C ALA A 203 17.87 3.76 -3.86
N PHE A 204 18.28 2.50 -3.68
CA PHE A 204 18.96 2.05 -2.46
C PHE A 204 20.32 2.70 -2.28
N GLN A 205 21.10 2.89 -3.34
CA GLN A 205 22.38 3.60 -3.27
C GLN A 205 22.18 5.05 -2.83
N ASN A 206 21.23 5.77 -3.46
CA ASN A 206 20.88 7.13 -3.08
C ASN A 206 20.35 7.23 -1.63
N TRP A 207 19.67 6.21 -1.16
CA TRP A 207 19.18 6.14 0.22
C TRP A 207 20.32 5.89 1.22
N ALA A 208 21.35 5.12 0.85
CA ALA A 208 22.49 4.78 1.72
C ALA A 208 23.47 5.94 1.90
N ASP A 209 23.58 6.86 0.92
CA ASP A 209 24.43 8.06 0.93
C ASP A 209 23.82 9.16 1.84
#